data_a7471e653a3284c79097e7aa4d32e8aa
#
_entry.id   a7471e653a3284c79097e7aa4d32e8aa
#
_cell.length_a   1.000
_cell.length_b   1.000
_cell.length_c   1.000
_cell.angle_alpha   90.00
_cell.angle_beta   90.00
_cell.angle_gamma   90.00
#
_symmetry.space_group_name_H-M   'P 1'
#
loop_
_entity.id
_entity.type
_entity.pdbx_description
1 polymer ?
#
loop_
_entity_poly.entity_id
_entity_poly.type
_entity_poly.pdbx_seq_one_letter_code
_entity_poly.pdbx_strand_id
1 'polypeptide(L)'
;MDFLEEYKRLKAQGFPITEETINFVTALGKSDDIETHFDIYCMEMKCPKQERGFGIYEGFADHGKAGGEYLLARLDDEEDIAINAGYLLSSYRVQKACHFNAEENATILRALLRLAEFKTAEVRRRSLIAIGWVGTEKEIEILNRHLLTDEDSLCRAWSASSFLQMGMSQRIGSDILQAKTRDSLIKCLQSETNAFTKGVAVETIQTVWDTSFGLRASAVDSLKIKAIERASAKALLFLEHKDSRLTHQN
;
A
#
# COMPACT_ATOMS: atom_id res chain seq x y z
N MET A 1 -1.41 -29.03 16.89
CA MET A 1 -1.94 -27.83 17.60
C MET A 1 -3.15 -27.38 16.82
N ASP A 2 -4.26 -27.10 17.48
CA ASP A 2 -5.40 -26.43 16.80
C ASP A 2 -5.10 -24.92 16.80
N PHE A 3 -4.59 -24.44 15.67
CA PHE A 3 -4.15 -23.04 15.54
C PHE A 3 -5.32 -22.06 15.67
N LEU A 4 -6.52 -22.43 15.22
CA LEU A 4 -7.67 -21.54 15.30
C LEU A 4 -8.15 -21.34 16.75
N GLU A 5 -8.22 -22.41 17.52
CA GLU A 5 -8.59 -22.32 18.94
C GLU A 5 -7.55 -21.58 19.74
N GLU A 6 -6.27 -21.83 19.48
CA GLU A 6 -5.19 -21.11 20.15
C GLU A 6 -5.17 -19.62 19.80
N TYR A 7 -5.41 -19.28 18.52
CA TYR A 7 -5.58 -17.89 18.11
C TYR A 7 -6.73 -17.21 18.86
N LYS A 8 -7.90 -17.85 18.95
CA LYS A 8 -9.05 -17.30 19.68
C LYS A 8 -8.74 -17.03 21.14
N ARG A 9 -8.01 -17.95 21.77
CA ARG A 9 -7.56 -17.84 23.17
C ARG A 9 -6.62 -16.64 23.35
N LEU A 10 -5.61 -16.50 22.51
CA LEU A 10 -4.65 -15.39 22.55
C LEU A 10 -5.34 -14.05 22.23
N LYS A 11 -6.28 -14.07 21.28
CA LYS A 11 -7.07 -12.87 20.90
C LYS A 11 -7.95 -12.38 22.04
N ALA A 12 -8.57 -13.28 22.80
CA ALA A 12 -9.37 -12.93 24.00
C ALA A 12 -8.52 -12.26 25.10
N GLN A 13 -7.21 -12.47 25.09
CA GLN A 13 -6.25 -11.81 25.99
C GLN A 13 -5.67 -10.50 25.41
N GLY A 14 -6.16 -10.02 24.26
CA GLY A 14 -5.64 -8.85 23.57
C GLY A 14 -4.38 -9.08 22.77
N PHE A 15 -4.02 -10.33 22.48
CA PHE A 15 -2.83 -10.74 21.73
C PHE A 15 -1.54 -10.04 22.20
N PRO A 16 -1.16 -10.13 23.49
CA PRO A 16 0.00 -9.43 24.03
C PRO A 16 1.29 -9.95 23.39
N ILE A 17 2.30 -9.09 23.25
CA ILE A 17 3.62 -9.50 22.72
C ILE A 17 4.36 -10.23 23.83
N THR A 18 4.25 -11.55 23.86
CA THR A 18 4.88 -12.48 24.80
C THR A 18 5.62 -13.57 24.06
N GLU A 19 6.44 -14.34 24.77
CA GLU A 19 7.08 -15.54 24.20
C GLU A 19 6.04 -16.53 23.65
N GLU A 20 4.89 -16.67 24.30
CA GLU A 20 3.80 -17.53 23.86
C GLU A 20 3.23 -17.11 22.50
N THR A 21 2.92 -15.81 22.32
CA THR A 21 2.41 -15.29 21.05
C THR A 21 3.45 -15.35 19.94
N ILE A 22 4.73 -15.11 20.25
CA ILE A 22 5.83 -15.24 19.29
C ILE A 22 5.98 -16.71 18.85
N ASN A 23 5.92 -17.66 19.78
CA ASN A 23 5.99 -19.09 19.50
C ASN A 23 4.78 -19.53 18.66
N PHE A 24 3.59 -19.06 18.99
CA PHE A 24 2.37 -19.32 18.21
C PHE A 24 2.53 -18.85 16.75
N VAL A 25 2.88 -17.60 16.52
CA VAL A 25 3.04 -17.05 15.16
C VAL A 25 4.12 -17.78 14.38
N THR A 26 5.24 -18.11 15.05
CA THR A 26 6.33 -18.87 14.44
C THR A 26 5.90 -20.28 14.06
N ALA A 27 5.15 -20.98 14.94
CA ALA A 27 4.64 -22.30 14.66
C ALA A 27 3.61 -22.28 13.52
N LEU A 28 2.70 -21.30 13.50
CA LEU A 28 1.71 -21.11 12.47
C LEU A 28 2.37 -20.88 11.10
N GLY A 29 3.34 -19.97 10.99
CA GLY A 29 4.04 -19.69 9.75
C GLY A 29 4.90 -20.86 9.22
N LYS A 30 5.34 -21.78 10.10
CA LYS A 30 6.11 -22.98 9.72
C LYS A 30 5.26 -24.23 9.53
N SER A 31 3.96 -24.14 9.78
CA SER A 31 3.05 -25.28 9.61
C SER A 31 2.71 -25.53 8.15
N ASP A 32 2.23 -26.73 7.85
CA ASP A 32 1.64 -27.04 6.55
C ASP A 32 0.18 -26.56 6.45
N ASP A 33 -0.36 -25.98 7.54
CA ASP A 33 -1.76 -25.50 7.61
C ASP A 33 -1.86 -24.04 7.13
N ILE A 34 -1.58 -23.84 5.83
CA ILE A 34 -1.59 -22.52 5.18
C ILE A 34 -2.99 -21.92 5.20
N GLU A 35 -4.02 -22.76 5.04
CA GLU A 35 -5.43 -22.34 5.02
C GLU A 35 -5.82 -21.69 6.34
N THR A 36 -5.58 -22.35 7.47
CA THR A 36 -5.85 -21.77 8.80
C THR A 36 -5.08 -20.46 9.02
N HIS A 37 -3.82 -20.36 8.58
CA HIS A 37 -3.07 -19.10 8.69
C HIS A 37 -3.74 -17.99 7.88
N PHE A 38 -4.16 -18.28 6.65
CA PHE A 38 -4.84 -17.30 5.80
C PHE A 38 -6.20 -16.89 6.38
N ASP A 39 -6.97 -17.84 6.94
CA ASP A 39 -8.23 -17.54 7.61
C ASP A 39 -8.05 -16.62 8.82
N ILE A 40 -7.06 -16.90 9.66
CA ILE A 40 -6.71 -16.06 10.80
C ILE A 40 -6.30 -14.66 10.30
N TYR A 41 -5.48 -14.57 9.25
CA TYR A 41 -5.15 -13.29 8.63
C TYR A 41 -6.38 -12.54 8.11
N CYS A 42 -7.31 -13.21 7.46
CA CYS A 42 -8.56 -12.61 7.01
C CYS A 42 -9.43 -12.09 8.17
N MET A 43 -9.46 -12.81 9.31
CA MET A 43 -10.11 -12.34 10.53
C MET A 43 -9.44 -11.07 11.08
N GLU A 44 -8.11 -11.04 11.13
CA GLU A 44 -7.34 -9.89 11.58
C GLU A 44 -7.56 -8.65 10.71
N MET A 45 -7.72 -8.85 9.40
CA MET A 45 -7.97 -7.73 8.48
C MET A 45 -9.33 -7.06 8.67
N LYS A 46 -10.29 -7.75 9.31
CA LYS A 46 -11.58 -7.17 9.72
C LYS A 46 -11.49 -6.38 11.03
N CYS A 47 -10.41 -6.54 11.78
CA CYS A 47 -10.18 -5.79 13.03
C CYS A 47 -9.53 -4.43 12.76
N PRO A 48 -9.78 -3.42 13.62
CA PRO A 48 -9.00 -2.18 13.63
C PRO A 48 -7.50 -2.47 13.74
N LYS A 49 -6.67 -1.67 13.06
CA LYS A 49 -5.22 -1.92 12.98
C LYS A 49 -4.55 -2.11 14.34
N GLN A 50 -4.93 -1.33 15.33
CA GLN A 50 -4.38 -1.39 16.71
C GLN A 50 -4.79 -2.65 17.49
N GLU A 51 -5.79 -3.37 17.01
CA GLU A 51 -6.29 -4.61 17.63
C GLU A 51 -5.77 -5.86 16.93
N ARG A 52 -5.00 -5.71 15.85
CA ARG A 52 -4.48 -6.85 15.08
C ARG A 52 -3.39 -7.59 15.83
N GLY A 53 -3.40 -8.91 15.71
CA GLY A 53 -2.40 -9.77 16.32
C GLY A 53 -1.01 -9.51 15.73
N PHE A 54 -0.03 -9.38 16.61
CA PHE A 54 1.37 -9.18 16.23
C PHE A 54 1.90 -10.34 15.38
N GLY A 55 2.52 -10.02 14.26
CA GLY A 55 3.28 -11.00 13.46
C GLY A 55 2.43 -11.91 12.54
N ILE A 56 1.10 -11.92 12.64
CA ILE A 56 0.24 -12.78 11.79
C ILE A 56 0.46 -12.48 10.31
N TYR A 57 0.46 -11.22 9.93
CA TYR A 57 0.72 -10.78 8.56
C TYR A 57 2.13 -11.12 8.09
N GLU A 58 3.11 -10.79 8.91
CA GLU A 58 4.53 -10.98 8.58
C GLU A 58 4.92 -12.46 8.53
N GLY A 59 4.34 -13.29 9.42
CA GLY A 59 4.60 -14.72 9.52
C GLY A 59 4.12 -15.52 8.32
N PHE A 60 3.19 -14.99 7.54
CA PHE A 60 2.70 -15.70 6.34
C PHE A 60 3.82 -15.98 5.32
N ALA A 61 4.84 -15.15 5.25
CA ALA A 61 5.99 -15.33 4.36
C ALA A 61 6.80 -16.61 4.68
N ASP A 62 6.70 -17.14 5.90
CA ASP A 62 7.43 -18.35 6.31
C ASP A 62 6.91 -19.62 5.62
N HIS A 63 5.71 -19.62 5.04
CA HIS A 63 5.21 -20.69 4.17
C HIS A 63 5.93 -20.75 2.82
N GLY A 64 6.73 -19.74 2.46
CA GLY A 64 7.53 -19.72 1.25
C GLY A 64 6.69 -19.91 -0.02
N LYS A 65 7.20 -20.73 -0.94
CA LYS A 65 6.57 -20.95 -2.25
C LYS A 65 5.17 -21.56 -2.15
N ALA A 66 4.95 -22.50 -1.22
CA ALA A 66 3.62 -23.12 -1.01
C ALA A 66 2.57 -22.07 -0.59
N GLY A 67 2.94 -21.14 0.30
CA GLY A 67 2.08 -20.02 0.66
C GLY A 67 1.79 -19.11 -0.53
N GLY A 68 2.78 -18.83 -1.37
CA GLY A 68 2.60 -18.05 -2.60
C GLY A 68 1.63 -18.71 -3.59
N GLU A 69 1.78 -20.00 -3.85
CA GLU A 69 0.89 -20.80 -4.73
C GLU A 69 -0.54 -20.83 -4.18
N TYR A 70 -0.70 -21.02 -2.87
CA TYR A 70 -2.00 -20.95 -2.20
C TYR A 70 -2.70 -19.61 -2.42
N LEU A 71 -1.98 -18.50 -2.23
CA LEU A 71 -2.53 -17.15 -2.42
C LEU A 71 -2.86 -16.84 -3.89
N LEU A 72 -2.01 -17.28 -4.84
CA LEU A 72 -2.28 -17.11 -6.28
C LEU A 72 -3.59 -17.75 -6.69
N ALA A 73 -3.91 -18.95 -6.15
CA ALA A 73 -5.16 -19.64 -6.41
C ALA A 73 -6.39 -18.91 -5.85
N ARG A 74 -6.23 -17.96 -4.93
CA ARG A 74 -7.32 -17.20 -4.29
C ARG A 74 -7.60 -15.84 -4.96
N LEU A 75 -6.83 -15.45 -5.97
CA LEU A 75 -6.97 -14.14 -6.61
C LEU A 75 -8.28 -13.95 -7.39
N ASP A 76 -8.93 -15.05 -7.78
CA ASP A 76 -10.20 -15.04 -8.49
C ASP A 76 -11.41 -15.41 -7.61
N ASP A 77 -11.19 -15.59 -6.30
CA ASP A 77 -12.26 -15.81 -5.31
C ASP A 77 -13.08 -14.51 -5.09
N GLU A 78 -14.02 -14.54 -4.14
CA GLU A 78 -14.78 -13.35 -3.73
C GLU A 78 -13.86 -12.20 -3.33
N GLU A 79 -14.33 -10.96 -3.49
CA GLU A 79 -13.50 -9.76 -3.36
C GLU A 79 -12.73 -9.64 -2.03
N ASP A 80 -13.33 -10.03 -0.91
CA ASP A 80 -12.70 -10.00 0.41
C ASP A 80 -11.51 -10.98 0.50
N ILE A 81 -11.64 -12.13 -0.12
CA ILE A 81 -10.59 -13.16 -0.20
C ILE A 81 -9.52 -12.71 -1.18
N ALA A 82 -9.92 -12.31 -2.39
CA ALA A 82 -9.03 -11.87 -3.44
C ALA A 82 -8.16 -10.67 -3.03
N ILE A 83 -8.74 -9.67 -2.34
CA ILE A 83 -7.94 -8.52 -1.87
C ILE A 83 -6.99 -8.91 -0.74
N ASN A 84 -7.39 -9.81 0.16
CA ASN A 84 -6.52 -10.31 1.21
C ASN A 84 -5.33 -11.09 0.61
N ALA A 85 -5.58 -11.96 -0.35
CA ALA A 85 -4.54 -12.70 -1.06
C ALA A 85 -3.62 -11.75 -1.85
N GLY A 86 -4.16 -10.85 -2.66
CA GLY A 86 -3.40 -9.89 -3.45
C GLY A 86 -2.55 -8.95 -2.59
N TYR A 87 -3.05 -8.53 -1.44
CA TYR A 87 -2.32 -7.68 -0.50
C TYR A 87 -1.13 -8.41 0.14
N LEU A 88 -1.30 -9.69 0.55
CA LEU A 88 -0.19 -10.53 1.04
C LEU A 88 0.83 -10.77 -0.06
N LEU A 89 0.39 -11.18 -1.27
CA LEU A 89 1.26 -11.44 -2.42
C LEU A 89 2.11 -10.23 -2.81
N SER A 90 1.60 -9.02 -2.62
CA SER A 90 2.34 -7.79 -2.94
C SER A 90 3.34 -7.38 -1.84
N SER A 91 3.26 -7.97 -0.65
CA SER A 91 4.15 -7.61 0.46
C SER A 91 5.61 -7.98 0.16
N TYR A 92 6.54 -7.14 0.61
CA TYR A 92 7.98 -7.37 0.40
C TYR A 92 8.45 -8.75 0.89
N ARG A 93 7.97 -9.20 2.06
CA ARG A 93 8.38 -10.48 2.65
C ARG A 93 7.93 -11.67 1.80
N VAL A 94 6.67 -11.68 1.35
CA VAL A 94 6.12 -12.73 0.51
C VAL A 94 6.77 -12.72 -0.86
N GLN A 95 6.95 -11.54 -1.47
CA GLN A 95 7.67 -11.37 -2.74
C GLN A 95 9.10 -11.95 -2.67
N LYS A 96 9.81 -11.67 -1.56
CA LYS A 96 11.16 -12.19 -1.34
C LYS A 96 11.18 -13.69 -1.05
N ALA A 97 10.21 -14.23 -0.34
CA ALA A 97 10.16 -15.64 0.01
C ALA A 97 9.76 -16.54 -1.18
N CYS A 98 8.84 -16.06 -2.02
CA CYS A 98 8.28 -16.85 -3.11
C CYS A 98 9.08 -16.73 -4.42
N HIS A 99 9.84 -15.65 -4.64
CA HIS A 99 10.58 -15.40 -5.89
C HIS A 99 9.71 -15.55 -7.13
N PHE A 100 8.54 -14.86 -7.15
CA PHE A 100 7.59 -14.94 -8.24
C PHE A 100 8.22 -14.61 -9.60
N ASN A 101 7.92 -15.44 -10.60
CA ASN A 101 8.32 -15.19 -11.99
C ASN A 101 7.48 -14.06 -12.63
N ALA A 102 7.79 -13.70 -13.88
CA ALA A 102 7.12 -12.60 -14.58
C ALA A 102 5.62 -12.84 -14.80
N GLU A 103 5.19 -14.09 -15.05
CA GLU A 103 3.80 -14.45 -15.27
C GLU A 103 2.99 -14.40 -13.99
N GLU A 104 3.54 -14.91 -12.88
CA GLU A 104 2.95 -14.84 -11.56
C GLU A 104 2.78 -13.38 -11.11
N ASN A 105 3.80 -12.55 -11.28
CA ASN A 105 3.71 -11.12 -10.98
C ASN A 105 2.66 -10.41 -11.86
N ALA A 106 2.56 -10.76 -13.14
CA ALA A 106 1.53 -10.22 -14.02
C ALA A 106 0.11 -10.67 -13.60
N THR A 107 -0.03 -11.87 -13.06
CA THR A 107 -1.30 -12.38 -12.52
C THR A 107 -1.71 -11.62 -11.26
N ILE A 108 -0.79 -11.42 -10.32
CA ILE A 108 -0.99 -10.61 -9.11
C ILE A 108 -1.45 -9.20 -9.51
N LEU A 109 -0.71 -8.56 -10.40
CA LEU A 109 -0.99 -7.19 -10.82
C LEU A 109 -2.36 -7.06 -11.51
N ARG A 110 -2.72 -8.01 -12.38
CA ARG A 110 -4.04 -8.07 -13.04
C ARG A 110 -5.19 -8.15 -12.04
N ALA A 111 -5.07 -8.98 -11.01
CA ALA A 111 -6.06 -9.08 -9.96
C ALA A 111 -6.18 -7.76 -9.17
N LEU A 112 -5.05 -7.14 -8.80
CA LEU A 112 -5.04 -5.86 -8.09
C LEU A 112 -5.64 -4.73 -8.92
N LEU A 113 -5.37 -4.68 -10.23
CA LEU A 113 -5.97 -3.69 -11.14
C LEU A 113 -7.49 -3.86 -11.23
N ARG A 114 -8.00 -5.08 -11.30
CA ARG A 114 -9.43 -5.37 -11.24
C ARG A 114 -10.06 -4.90 -9.92
N LEU A 115 -9.41 -5.19 -8.79
CA LEU A 115 -9.88 -4.83 -7.46
C LEU A 115 -9.79 -3.33 -7.17
N ALA A 116 -8.89 -2.61 -7.85
CA ALA A 116 -8.82 -1.15 -7.76
C ALA A 116 -10.06 -0.45 -8.34
N GLU A 117 -10.82 -1.12 -9.23
CA GLU A 117 -12.08 -0.62 -9.79
C GLU A 117 -13.32 -1.05 -8.98
N PHE A 118 -13.14 -1.68 -7.83
CA PHE A 118 -14.24 -2.26 -7.09
C PHE A 118 -15.11 -1.20 -6.39
N LYS A 119 -16.38 -1.52 -6.11
CA LYS A 119 -17.33 -0.59 -5.48
C LYS A 119 -16.92 -0.20 -4.07
N THR A 120 -16.38 -1.15 -3.30
CA THR A 120 -16.01 -0.96 -1.90
C THR A 120 -14.70 -0.18 -1.81
N ALA A 121 -14.72 1.01 -1.20
CA ALA A 121 -13.55 1.87 -1.05
C ALA A 121 -12.39 1.18 -0.29
N GLU A 122 -12.69 0.33 0.68
CA GLU A 122 -11.68 -0.45 1.42
C GLU A 122 -10.89 -1.38 0.48
N VAL A 123 -11.58 -2.07 -0.44
CA VAL A 123 -10.96 -2.95 -1.43
C VAL A 123 -10.09 -2.12 -2.38
N ARG A 124 -10.62 -1.00 -2.91
CA ARG A 124 -9.85 -0.08 -3.76
C ARG A 124 -8.58 0.43 -3.06
N ARG A 125 -8.70 0.93 -1.82
CA ARG A 125 -7.57 1.44 -1.05
C ARG A 125 -6.44 0.42 -0.91
N ARG A 126 -6.78 -0.79 -0.53
CA ARG A 126 -5.80 -1.87 -0.36
C ARG A 126 -5.16 -2.28 -1.67
N SER A 127 -5.94 -2.32 -2.77
CA SER A 127 -5.41 -2.56 -4.11
C SER A 127 -4.44 -1.47 -4.55
N LEU A 128 -4.78 -0.20 -4.35
CA LEU A 128 -3.92 0.93 -4.71
C LEU A 128 -2.59 0.89 -3.96
N ILE A 129 -2.62 0.59 -2.64
CA ILE A 129 -1.40 0.38 -1.84
C ILE A 129 -0.58 -0.79 -2.41
N ALA A 130 -1.22 -1.93 -2.69
CA ALA A 130 -0.56 -3.12 -3.22
C ALA A 130 0.07 -2.86 -4.60
N ILE A 131 -0.61 -2.12 -5.48
CA ILE A 131 -0.07 -1.66 -6.77
C ILE A 131 1.19 -0.81 -6.56
N GLY A 132 1.24 0.04 -5.54
CA GLY A 132 2.46 0.79 -5.18
C GLY A 132 3.66 -0.12 -4.89
N TRP A 133 3.44 -1.30 -4.34
CA TRP A 133 4.53 -2.24 -4.00
C TRP A 133 5.00 -3.09 -5.19
N VAL A 134 4.09 -3.52 -6.08
CA VAL A 134 4.42 -4.46 -7.16
C VAL A 134 4.29 -3.89 -8.56
N GLY A 135 3.66 -2.73 -8.71
CA GLY A 135 3.42 -2.07 -9.99
C GLY A 135 4.69 -1.62 -10.69
N THR A 136 4.53 -1.34 -11.95
CA THR A 136 5.55 -0.84 -12.87
C THR A 136 5.18 0.56 -13.36
N GLU A 137 5.97 1.11 -14.27
CA GLU A 137 5.69 2.40 -14.92
C GLU A 137 4.29 2.47 -15.58
N LYS A 138 3.74 1.33 -16.01
CA LYS A 138 2.42 1.26 -16.68
C LYS A 138 1.27 1.57 -15.72
N GLU A 139 1.42 1.21 -14.45
CA GLU A 139 0.41 1.38 -13.44
C GLU A 139 0.36 2.79 -12.86
N ILE A 140 1.29 3.67 -13.20
CA ILE A 140 1.25 5.09 -12.81
C ILE A 140 -0.03 5.76 -13.33
N GLU A 141 -0.51 5.39 -14.51
CA GLU A 141 -1.72 6.00 -15.10
C GLU A 141 -2.99 5.72 -14.28
N ILE A 142 -3.18 4.48 -13.83
CA ILE A 142 -4.32 4.15 -12.98
C ILE A 142 -4.23 4.87 -11.62
N LEU A 143 -3.04 4.95 -11.03
CA LEU A 143 -2.83 5.69 -9.79
C LEU A 143 -3.11 7.20 -9.97
N ASN A 144 -2.68 7.80 -11.09
CA ASN A 144 -2.99 9.20 -11.43
C ASN A 144 -4.50 9.42 -11.53
N ARG A 145 -5.23 8.50 -12.16
CA ARG A 145 -6.68 8.58 -12.28
C ARG A 145 -7.36 8.52 -10.91
N HIS A 146 -7.02 7.54 -10.07
CA HIS A 146 -7.58 7.44 -8.72
C HIS A 146 -7.24 8.65 -7.85
N LEU A 147 -6.00 9.16 -7.93
CA LEU A 147 -5.60 10.38 -7.23
C LEU A 147 -6.54 11.56 -7.53
N LEU A 148 -6.98 11.69 -8.77
CA LEU A 148 -7.75 12.86 -9.23
C LEU A 148 -9.27 12.66 -9.15
N THR A 149 -9.76 11.41 -9.27
CA THR A 149 -11.18 11.17 -9.53
C THR A 149 -11.85 10.16 -8.59
N ASP A 150 -11.12 9.48 -7.72
CA ASP A 150 -11.77 8.56 -6.77
C ASP A 150 -12.66 9.35 -5.81
N GLU A 151 -13.86 8.85 -5.58
CA GLU A 151 -14.82 9.46 -4.65
C GLU A 151 -14.34 9.44 -3.19
N ASP A 152 -13.58 8.40 -2.82
CA ASP A 152 -13.03 8.23 -1.48
C ASP A 152 -11.69 8.96 -1.32
N SER A 153 -11.61 9.86 -0.34
CA SER A 153 -10.41 10.67 -0.11
C SER A 153 -9.19 9.84 0.31
N LEU A 154 -9.40 8.70 0.98
CA LEU A 154 -8.30 7.82 1.33
C LEU A 154 -7.79 7.04 0.10
N CYS A 155 -8.66 6.67 -0.84
CA CYS A 155 -8.22 6.12 -2.13
C CYS A 155 -7.34 7.13 -2.86
N ARG A 156 -7.72 8.40 -2.89
CA ARG A 156 -6.88 9.46 -3.49
C ARG A 156 -5.54 9.61 -2.76
N ALA A 157 -5.56 9.62 -1.42
CA ALA A 157 -4.34 9.71 -0.61
C ALA A 157 -3.39 8.54 -0.86
N TRP A 158 -3.90 7.31 -0.86
CA TRP A 158 -3.09 6.12 -1.08
C TRP A 158 -2.58 6.00 -2.51
N SER A 159 -3.30 6.53 -3.50
CA SER A 159 -2.78 6.66 -4.87
C SER A 159 -1.53 7.55 -4.91
N ALA A 160 -1.53 8.69 -4.22
CA ALA A 160 -0.35 9.54 -4.09
C ALA A 160 0.80 8.81 -3.37
N SER A 161 0.51 8.15 -2.24
CA SER A 161 1.51 7.38 -1.47
C SER A 161 2.12 6.23 -2.28
N SER A 162 1.37 5.65 -3.22
CA SER A 162 1.86 4.56 -4.06
C SER A 162 2.99 4.99 -5.00
N PHE A 163 3.03 6.24 -5.45
CA PHE A 163 4.18 6.76 -6.20
C PHE A 163 5.46 6.78 -5.35
N LEU A 164 5.31 7.15 -4.07
CA LEU A 164 6.43 7.11 -3.12
C LEU A 164 6.94 5.67 -2.94
N GLN A 165 6.03 4.70 -2.79
CA GLN A 165 6.39 3.28 -2.62
C GLN A 165 7.10 2.73 -3.86
N MET A 166 6.64 3.08 -5.07
CA MET A 166 7.29 2.71 -6.33
C MET A 166 8.73 3.23 -6.40
N GLY A 167 8.96 4.47 -5.97
CA GLY A 167 10.30 5.06 -5.89
C GLY A 167 11.18 4.40 -4.83
N MET A 168 10.66 4.16 -3.63
CA MET A 168 11.40 3.52 -2.53
C MET A 168 11.79 2.07 -2.84
N SER A 169 10.97 1.35 -3.59
CA SER A 169 11.27 -0.02 -4.03
C SER A 169 12.34 -0.09 -5.13
N GLN A 170 12.82 1.06 -5.62
CA GLN A 170 13.77 1.19 -6.73
C GLN A 170 13.32 0.49 -8.04
N ARG A 171 12.04 0.19 -8.16
CA ARG A 171 11.45 -0.40 -9.37
C ARG A 171 11.31 0.62 -10.50
N ILE A 172 11.14 1.89 -10.14
CA ILE A 172 10.96 3.00 -11.08
C ILE A 172 11.92 4.12 -10.69
N GLY A 173 12.64 4.64 -11.65
CA GLY A 173 13.52 5.78 -11.44
C GLY A 173 12.77 7.06 -11.07
N SER A 174 13.38 7.90 -10.26
CA SER A 174 12.77 9.16 -9.81
C SER A 174 12.43 10.09 -10.97
N ASP A 175 13.22 10.10 -12.03
CA ASP A 175 13.00 10.87 -13.26
C ASP A 175 11.70 10.47 -13.98
N ILE A 176 11.44 9.17 -14.09
CA ILE A 176 10.19 8.63 -14.67
C ILE A 176 8.99 9.00 -13.79
N LEU A 177 9.12 8.81 -12.46
CA LEU A 177 8.06 9.19 -11.52
C LEU A 177 7.78 10.70 -11.60
N GLN A 178 8.81 11.54 -11.58
CA GLN A 178 8.67 12.97 -11.72
C GLN A 178 7.94 13.36 -13.01
N ALA A 179 8.36 12.79 -14.13
CA ALA A 179 7.75 13.09 -15.43
C ALA A 179 6.27 12.67 -15.51
N LYS A 180 5.94 11.47 -14.99
CA LYS A 180 4.59 10.88 -15.15
C LYS A 180 3.58 11.29 -14.09
N THR A 181 4.02 11.79 -12.93
CA THR A 181 3.10 12.11 -11.82
C THR A 181 2.96 13.62 -11.56
N ARG A 182 3.84 14.44 -12.16
CA ARG A 182 3.87 15.88 -11.92
C ARG A 182 2.53 16.57 -12.15
N ASP A 183 1.92 16.37 -13.29
CA ASP A 183 0.69 17.07 -13.65
C ASP A 183 -0.50 16.65 -12.79
N SER A 184 -0.58 15.36 -12.42
CA SER A 184 -1.61 14.88 -11.52
C SER A 184 -1.42 15.39 -10.09
N LEU A 185 -0.19 15.50 -9.61
CA LEU A 185 0.11 16.07 -8.30
C LEU A 185 -0.18 17.58 -8.25
N ILE A 186 0.12 18.33 -9.33
CA ILE A 186 -0.27 19.74 -9.45
C ILE A 186 -1.79 19.88 -9.36
N LYS A 187 -2.55 19.13 -10.18
CA LYS A 187 -4.01 19.15 -10.17
C LYS A 187 -4.59 18.75 -8.82
N CYS A 188 -4.01 17.73 -8.18
CA CYS A 188 -4.39 17.34 -6.83
C CYS A 188 -4.21 18.49 -5.84
N LEU A 189 -3.04 19.14 -5.80
CA LEU A 189 -2.80 20.25 -4.86
C LEU A 189 -3.73 21.45 -5.11
N GLN A 190 -4.13 21.69 -6.37
CA GLN A 190 -5.03 22.77 -6.75
C GLN A 190 -6.50 22.50 -6.39
N SER A 191 -6.97 21.26 -6.54
CA SER A 191 -8.40 20.94 -6.45
C SER A 191 -8.80 20.14 -5.20
N GLU A 192 -7.86 19.46 -4.53
CA GLU A 192 -8.16 18.63 -3.37
C GLU A 192 -8.60 19.47 -2.17
N THR A 193 -9.67 19.04 -1.51
CA THR A 193 -10.21 19.69 -0.30
C THR A 193 -9.89 18.93 0.98
N ASN A 194 -9.62 17.63 0.89
CA ASN A 194 -9.27 16.81 2.03
C ASN A 194 -7.82 17.09 2.47
N ALA A 195 -7.62 17.55 3.69
CA ALA A 195 -6.32 17.94 4.20
C ALA A 195 -5.34 16.75 4.32
N PHE A 196 -5.83 15.55 4.69
CA PHE A 196 -4.99 14.36 4.76
C PHE A 196 -4.43 14.00 3.37
N THR A 197 -5.31 13.93 2.36
CA THR A 197 -4.91 13.65 0.97
C THR A 197 -3.89 14.67 0.47
N LYS A 198 -4.13 15.95 0.72
CA LYS A 198 -3.20 17.03 0.41
C LYS A 198 -1.84 16.87 1.08
N GLY A 199 -1.85 16.51 2.36
CA GLY A 199 -0.65 16.22 3.12
C GLY A 199 0.17 15.07 2.54
N VAL A 200 -0.48 13.95 2.23
CA VAL A 200 0.15 12.77 1.62
C VAL A 200 0.73 13.12 0.24
N ALA A 201 0.01 13.89 -0.58
CA ALA A 201 0.54 14.36 -1.87
C ALA A 201 1.82 15.19 -1.71
N VAL A 202 1.88 16.10 -0.70
CA VAL A 202 3.09 16.88 -0.39
C VAL A 202 4.23 15.98 0.06
N GLU A 203 4.00 14.98 0.91
CA GLU A 203 5.03 14.01 1.33
C GLU A 203 5.57 13.23 0.13
N THR A 204 4.68 12.82 -0.77
CA THR A 204 5.07 12.15 -2.01
C THR A 204 5.98 13.05 -2.85
N ILE A 205 5.62 14.32 -3.04
CA ILE A 205 6.43 15.29 -3.78
C ILE A 205 7.79 15.48 -3.09
N GLN A 206 7.82 15.66 -1.77
CA GLN A 206 9.08 15.80 -1.04
C GLN A 206 10.02 14.64 -1.30
N THR A 207 9.51 13.42 -1.30
CA THR A 207 10.32 12.20 -1.49
C THR A 207 10.73 12.00 -2.95
N VAL A 208 9.78 12.09 -3.89
CA VAL A 208 10.05 11.83 -5.32
C VAL A 208 11.00 12.88 -5.93
N TRP A 209 10.96 14.12 -5.45
CA TRP A 209 11.84 15.22 -5.92
C TRP A 209 13.04 15.47 -5.02
N ASP A 210 13.24 14.64 -3.97
CA ASP A 210 14.31 14.83 -2.97
C ASP A 210 14.37 16.28 -2.48
N THR A 211 13.26 16.80 -1.98
CA THR A 211 13.13 18.19 -1.55
C THR A 211 12.33 18.30 -0.26
N SER A 212 12.30 19.48 0.35
CA SER A 212 11.54 19.69 1.58
C SER A 212 10.75 20.99 1.55
N PHE A 213 9.48 20.90 1.92
CA PHE A 213 8.60 22.06 2.12
C PHE A 213 8.32 22.30 3.61
N GLY A 214 9.01 21.54 4.49
CA GLY A 214 8.88 21.65 5.94
C GLY A 214 7.67 20.89 6.51
N LEU A 215 7.05 19.97 5.74
CA LEU A 215 5.99 19.09 6.23
C LEU A 215 6.60 17.77 6.73
N ARG A 216 6.21 17.37 7.94
CA ARG A 216 6.60 16.10 8.55
C ARG A 216 5.40 15.16 8.55
N ALA A 217 5.61 13.85 8.41
CA ALA A 217 4.57 12.82 8.47
C ALA A 217 3.67 12.96 9.72
N SER A 218 4.27 13.21 10.88
CA SER A 218 3.51 13.45 12.12
C SER A 218 2.54 14.64 12.06
N ALA A 219 2.82 15.61 11.20
CA ALA A 219 1.91 16.75 11.00
C ALA A 219 0.73 16.37 10.07
N VAL A 220 0.94 15.46 9.13
CA VAL A 220 -0.13 14.87 8.30
C VAL A 220 -1.00 13.97 9.14
N ASP A 221 -0.41 13.03 9.89
CA ASP A 221 -1.14 12.12 10.79
C ASP A 221 -2.00 12.85 11.83
N SER A 222 -1.47 13.97 12.36
CA SER A 222 -2.16 14.82 13.35
C SER A 222 -3.06 15.88 12.71
N LEU A 223 -3.23 15.88 11.38
CA LEU A 223 -4.05 16.84 10.62
C LEU A 223 -3.75 18.31 10.98
N LYS A 224 -2.47 18.69 11.01
CA LYS A 224 -2.06 20.09 11.25
C LYS A 224 -2.34 20.95 10.02
N ILE A 225 -3.59 21.32 9.81
CA ILE A 225 -4.13 21.98 8.61
C ILE A 225 -3.25 23.12 8.11
N LYS A 226 -2.90 24.09 9.00
CA LYS A 226 -2.07 25.25 8.62
C LYS A 226 -0.68 24.86 8.11
N ALA A 227 -0.09 23.78 8.64
CA ALA A 227 1.20 23.26 8.18
C ALA A 227 1.06 22.61 6.79
N ILE A 228 0.02 21.81 6.60
CA ILE A 228 -0.30 21.15 5.33
C ILE A 228 -0.54 22.20 4.25
N GLU A 229 -1.40 23.18 4.46
CA GLU A 229 -1.70 24.24 3.48
C GLU A 229 -0.46 25.05 3.09
N ARG A 230 0.37 25.44 4.08
CA ARG A 230 1.62 26.15 3.80
C ARG A 230 2.58 25.33 2.95
N ALA A 231 2.73 24.05 3.27
CA ALA A 231 3.60 23.15 2.53
C ALA A 231 3.05 22.86 1.12
N SER A 232 1.72 22.71 0.99
CA SER A 232 1.04 22.54 -0.30
C SER A 232 1.26 23.73 -1.24
N ALA A 233 1.14 24.95 -0.73
CA ALA A 233 1.41 26.15 -1.54
C ALA A 233 2.86 26.19 -2.04
N LYS A 234 3.85 25.83 -1.19
CA LYS A 234 5.25 25.75 -1.59
C LYS A 234 5.51 24.64 -2.62
N ALA A 235 4.90 23.47 -2.43
CA ALA A 235 5.03 22.34 -3.33
C ALA A 235 4.45 22.65 -4.71
N LEU A 236 3.28 23.31 -4.73
CA LEU A 236 2.64 23.74 -5.99
C LEU A 236 3.54 24.70 -6.77
N LEU A 237 4.02 25.77 -6.13
CA LEU A 237 4.95 26.71 -6.75
C LEU A 237 6.21 26.02 -7.27
N PHE A 238 6.78 25.10 -6.49
CA PHE A 238 7.96 24.34 -6.90
C PHE A 238 7.71 23.53 -8.18
N LEU A 239 6.59 22.81 -8.24
CA LEU A 239 6.24 22.01 -9.41
C LEU A 239 5.96 22.87 -10.64
N GLU A 240 5.27 23.98 -10.51
CA GLU A 240 4.95 24.91 -11.60
C GLU A 240 6.20 25.58 -12.19
N HIS A 241 7.15 26.00 -11.34
CA HIS A 241 8.37 26.69 -11.80
C HIS A 241 9.45 25.76 -12.39
N LYS A 242 9.38 24.45 -12.17
CA LYS A 242 10.36 23.52 -12.75
C LYS A 242 10.25 23.40 -14.27
N ASP A 243 9.10 23.71 -14.88
CA ASP A 243 8.92 23.74 -16.33
C ASP A 243 9.62 24.90 -17.03
N SER A 244 9.68 26.05 -16.37
CA SER A 244 10.28 27.24 -17.00
C SER A 244 11.79 27.10 -17.28
N ARG A 245 12.45 26.11 -16.63
CA ARG A 245 13.89 25.84 -16.84
C ARG A 245 14.17 24.81 -17.93
N LEU A 246 13.21 23.93 -18.25
CA LEU A 246 13.37 22.92 -19.31
C LEU A 246 13.07 23.51 -20.71
N THR A 247 12.23 24.53 -20.79
CA THR A 247 11.89 25.20 -22.05
C THR A 247 12.94 26.22 -22.55
N HIS A 248 13.95 26.56 -21.72
CA HIS A 248 15.01 27.49 -22.09
C HIS A 248 16.34 26.83 -22.43
N GLN A 249 16.40 25.50 -22.54
CA GLN A 249 17.59 24.75 -22.94
C GLN A 249 17.46 24.03 -24.30
N ASN A 250 16.47 24.38 -25.11
CA ASN A 250 16.34 23.92 -26.52
C ASN A 250 16.55 25.09 -27.49
#